data_1648eb7f64bf00ddd086e2349dc93a67
#
_entry.id   1648eb7f64bf00ddd086e2349dc93a67
#
_cell.length_a   1.000
_cell.length_b   1.000
_cell.length_c   1.000
_cell.angle_alpha   90.00
_cell.angle_beta   90.00
_cell.angle_gamma   90.00
#
_symmetry.space_group_name_H-M   'P 1'
#
loop_
_entity.id
_entity.type
_entity.pdbx_description
1 polymer ?
#
loop_
_entity_poly.entity_id
_entity_poly.type
_entity_poly.pdbx_seq_one_letter_code
_entity_poly.pdbx_strand_id
1 'polypeptide(L)'
;ATDSDREILTTCFEAMEKAHETQDPAEEADIDANFHMAIAKAAHNGVLLHIMRSLFKLLRTDVLFNRMRLYSHHGSRVLLLKQHREIYEAIQAKDPERASSAAESHLVYVKEMSDKKLPEDDISGATPLDPETRGLFKPMLKDNDNSKDGKGN
;
A
#
# COMPACT_ATOMS: atom_id res chain seq x y z
N ALA A 1 15.91 6.95 2.08
CA ALA A 1 14.95 7.82 1.39
C ALA A 1 15.55 9.21 1.24
N THR A 2 15.48 9.78 0.04
CA THR A 2 15.84 11.16 -0.29
C THR A 2 14.74 12.13 0.17
N ASP A 3 14.98 13.44 0.03
CA ASP A 3 13.95 14.45 0.32
C ASP A 3 12.75 14.30 -0.63
N SER A 4 13.02 14.05 -1.92
CA SER A 4 11.96 13.80 -2.91
C SER A 4 11.15 12.53 -2.60
N ASP A 5 11.78 11.45 -2.11
CA ASP A 5 11.05 10.25 -1.68
C ASP A 5 10.11 10.56 -0.51
N ARG A 6 10.55 11.40 0.44
CA ARG A 6 9.73 11.78 1.59
C ARG A 6 8.55 12.66 1.19
N GLU A 7 8.71 13.54 0.20
CA GLU A 7 7.59 14.31 -0.37
C GLU A 7 6.54 13.39 -1.02
N ILE A 8 6.99 12.38 -1.78
CA ILE A 8 6.09 11.37 -2.38
C ILE A 8 5.37 10.60 -1.28
N LEU A 9 6.07 10.17 -0.24
CA LEU A 9 5.47 9.47 0.90
C LEU A 9 4.47 10.35 1.64
N THR A 10 4.72 11.64 1.77
CA THR A 10 3.76 12.60 2.34
C THR A 10 2.47 12.61 1.52
N THR A 11 2.57 12.76 0.20
CA THR A 11 1.41 12.75 -0.69
C THR A 11 0.61 11.44 -0.59
N CYS A 12 1.31 10.29 -0.51
CA CYS A 12 0.64 8.99 -0.33
C CYS A 12 -0.06 8.89 1.04
N PHE A 13 0.57 9.41 2.10
CA PHE A 13 0.00 9.34 3.44
C PHE A 13 -1.20 10.28 3.61
N GLU A 14 -1.14 11.49 3.08
CA GLU A 14 -2.28 12.43 3.04
C GLU A 14 -3.48 11.84 2.27
N ALA A 15 -3.22 11.16 1.16
CA ALA A 15 -4.26 10.42 0.43
C ALA A 15 -4.88 9.32 1.30
N MET A 16 -4.07 8.61 2.11
CA MET A 16 -4.54 7.57 3.02
C MET A 16 -5.43 8.13 4.13
N GLU A 17 -5.07 9.27 4.72
CA GLU A 17 -5.90 9.96 5.71
C GLU A 17 -7.25 10.35 5.12
N LYS A 18 -7.23 10.93 3.92
CA LYS A 18 -8.45 11.33 3.20
C LYS A 18 -9.34 10.13 2.86
N ALA A 19 -8.77 9.03 2.36
CA ALA A 19 -9.54 7.82 2.07
C ALA A 19 -10.17 7.21 3.33
N HIS A 20 -9.48 7.33 4.46
CA HIS A 20 -10.04 6.89 5.74
C HIS A 20 -11.32 7.64 6.13
N GLU A 21 -11.46 8.90 5.72
CA GLU A 21 -12.67 9.70 5.94
C GLU A 21 -13.84 9.26 5.04
N THR A 22 -13.55 8.83 3.80
CA THR A 22 -14.58 8.38 2.83
C THR A 22 -15.20 7.05 3.19
N GLN A 23 -14.50 6.23 3.98
CA GLN A 23 -14.92 4.90 4.43
C GLN A 23 -15.18 3.90 3.28
N ASP A 24 -14.50 4.07 2.14
CA ASP A 24 -14.52 3.11 1.03
C ASP A 24 -13.35 2.11 1.17
N PRO A 25 -13.62 0.84 1.52
CA PRO A 25 -12.57 -0.17 1.70
C PRO A 25 -11.76 -0.44 0.43
N ALA A 26 -12.34 -0.27 -0.74
CA ALA A 26 -11.63 -0.48 -2.01
C ALA A 26 -10.65 0.65 -2.26
N GLU A 27 -11.08 1.91 -2.05
CA GLU A 27 -10.20 3.07 -2.16
C GLU A 27 -9.05 3.01 -1.14
N GLU A 28 -9.35 2.68 0.13
CA GLU A 28 -8.34 2.51 1.17
C GLU A 28 -7.31 1.41 0.81
N ALA A 29 -7.77 0.27 0.28
CA ALA A 29 -6.89 -0.81 -0.12
C ALA A 29 -5.95 -0.43 -1.28
N ASP A 30 -6.43 0.37 -2.23
CA ASP A 30 -5.64 0.86 -3.36
C ASP A 30 -4.57 1.85 -2.91
N ILE A 31 -4.95 2.78 -2.05
CA ILE A 31 -4.03 3.78 -1.51
C ILE A 31 -2.99 3.14 -0.61
N ASP A 32 -3.36 2.15 0.19
CA ASP A 32 -2.46 1.33 0.98
C ASP A 32 -1.38 0.66 0.10
N ALA A 33 -1.79 0.06 -1.02
CA ALA A 33 -0.86 -0.54 -1.98
C ALA A 33 0.13 0.49 -2.54
N ASN A 34 -0.34 1.70 -2.87
CA ASN A 34 0.49 2.78 -3.39
C ASN A 34 1.49 3.28 -2.33
N PHE A 35 1.08 3.39 -1.06
CA PHE A 35 1.97 3.76 0.04
C PHE A 35 3.11 2.74 0.22
N HIS A 36 2.80 1.45 0.27
CA HIS A 36 3.82 0.41 0.37
C HIS A 36 4.76 0.38 -0.85
N MET A 37 4.24 0.65 -2.04
CA MET A 37 5.07 0.76 -3.24
C MET A 37 5.99 1.98 -3.20
N ALA A 38 5.53 3.10 -2.65
CA ALA A 38 6.36 4.29 -2.44
C ALA A 38 7.50 4.01 -1.46
N ILE A 39 7.25 3.29 -0.36
CA ILE A 39 8.30 2.84 0.58
C ILE A 39 9.34 1.96 -0.15
N ALA A 40 8.89 0.99 -0.95
CA ALA A 40 9.80 0.11 -1.69
C ALA A 40 10.66 0.89 -2.71
N LYS A 41 10.11 1.92 -3.35
CA LYS A 41 10.88 2.83 -4.23
C LYS A 41 11.88 3.65 -3.43
N ALA A 42 11.48 4.19 -2.28
CA ALA A 42 12.32 5.00 -1.39
C ALA A 42 13.49 4.24 -0.77
N ALA A 43 13.44 2.91 -0.78
CA ALA A 43 14.55 2.06 -0.36
C ALA A 43 15.73 2.06 -1.36
N HIS A 44 15.54 2.57 -2.58
CA HIS A 44 16.52 2.58 -3.67
C HIS A 44 17.17 1.21 -3.95
N ASN A 45 16.43 0.13 -3.64
CA ASN A 45 16.83 -1.24 -3.89
C ASN A 45 16.05 -1.79 -5.08
N GLY A 46 16.70 -1.85 -6.26
CA GLY A 46 16.06 -2.31 -7.49
C GLY A 46 15.54 -3.76 -7.41
N VAL A 47 16.22 -4.63 -6.66
CA VAL A 47 15.79 -6.03 -6.47
C VAL A 47 14.51 -6.06 -5.62
N LEU A 48 14.48 -5.34 -4.50
CA LEU A 48 13.29 -5.23 -3.66
C LEU A 48 12.11 -4.67 -4.44
N LEU A 49 12.33 -3.60 -5.20
CA LEU A 49 11.29 -2.98 -6.02
C LEU A 49 10.74 -3.94 -7.08
N HIS A 50 11.61 -4.72 -7.74
CA HIS A 50 11.20 -5.73 -8.71
C HIS A 50 10.37 -6.84 -8.07
N ILE A 51 10.79 -7.34 -6.90
CA ILE A 51 10.05 -8.34 -6.14
C ILE A 51 8.67 -7.80 -5.75
N MET A 52 8.61 -6.59 -5.20
CA MET A 52 7.35 -5.95 -4.79
C MET A 52 6.40 -5.77 -5.97
N ARG A 53 6.88 -5.26 -7.10
CA ARG A 53 6.07 -5.13 -8.33
C ARG A 53 5.54 -6.48 -8.81
N SER A 54 6.38 -7.51 -8.81
CA SER A 54 5.99 -8.86 -9.23
C SER A 54 4.98 -9.48 -8.28
N LEU A 55 5.18 -9.32 -6.98
CA LEU A 55 4.27 -9.79 -5.94
C LEU A 55 2.89 -9.12 -6.07
N PHE A 56 2.85 -7.79 -6.18
CA PHE A 56 1.60 -7.06 -6.40
C PHE A 56 0.89 -7.45 -7.70
N LYS A 57 1.65 -7.78 -8.76
CA LYS A 57 1.07 -8.24 -10.03
C LYS A 57 0.49 -9.65 -9.93
N LEU A 58 1.20 -10.57 -9.28
CA LEU A 58 0.79 -11.98 -9.15
C LEU A 58 -0.36 -12.16 -8.16
N LEU A 59 -0.31 -11.44 -7.04
CA LEU A 59 -1.29 -11.56 -5.95
C LEU A 59 -2.39 -10.51 -6.02
N ARG A 60 -2.50 -9.80 -7.15
CA ARG A 60 -3.36 -8.62 -7.29
C ARG A 60 -4.80 -8.87 -6.84
N THR A 61 -5.38 -10.01 -7.18
CA THR A 61 -6.75 -10.34 -6.80
C THR A 61 -6.84 -10.72 -5.32
N ASP A 62 -5.96 -11.60 -4.85
CA ASP A 62 -6.02 -12.12 -3.48
C ASP A 62 -5.57 -11.08 -2.45
N VAL A 63 -4.53 -10.29 -2.78
CA VAL A 63 -4.04 -9.20 -1.91
C VAL A 63 -5.08 -8.10 -1.79
N LEU A 64 -5.71 -7.69 -2.90
CA LEU A 64 -6.80 -6.72 -2.86
C LEU A 64 -7.97 -7.24 -2.04
N PHE A 65 -8.39 -8.49 -2.25
CA PHE A 65 -9.49 -9.09 -1.50
C PHE A 65 -9.20 -9.13 0.00
N ASN A 66 -8.01 -9.57 0.39
CA ASN A 66 -7.59 -9.60 1.79
C ASN A 66 -7.51 -8.18 2.39
N ARG A 67 -7.01 -7.20 1.63
CA ARG A 67 -6.99 -5.79 2.06
C ARG A 67 -8.38 -5.22 2.21
N MET A 68 -9.27 -5.42 1.24
CA MET A 68 -10.67 -4.99 1.36
C MET A 68 -11.34 -5.58 2.60
N ARG A 69 -11.06 -6.85 2.94
CA ARG A 69 -11.56 -7.48 4.17
C ARG A 69 -11.01 -6.79 5.43
N LEU A 70 -9.71 -6.48 5.47
CA LEU A 70 -9.12 -5.74 6.59
C LEU A 70 -9.75 -4.35 6.75
N TYR A 71 -9.96 -3.64 5.65
CA TYR A 71 -10.57 -2.32 5.63
C TYR A 71 -12.10 -2.34 5.80
N SER A 72 -12.76 -3.47 5.67
CA SER A 72 -14.20 -3.60 5.98
C SER A 72 -14.50 -3.56 7.48
N HIS A 73 -13.49 -3.76 8.35
CA HIS A 73 -13.67 -3.72 9.80
C HIS A 73 -13.20 -2.38 10.37
N HIS A 74 -14.11 -1.61 10.96
CA HIS A 74 -13.81 -0.27 11.49
C HIS A 74 -12.61 -0.25 12.46
N GLY A 75 -12.53 -1.20 13.39
CA GLY A 75 -11.42 -1.29 14.34
C GLY A 75 -10.06 -1.56 13.65
N SER A 76 -10.05 -2.39 12.62
CA SER A 76 -8.84 -2.67 11.82
C SER A 76 -8.40 -1.45 11.02
N ARG A 77 -9.34 -0.71 10.42
CA ARG A 77 -9.05 0.50 9.65
C ARG A 77 -8.29 1.55 10.49
N VAL A 78 -8.83 1.86 11.67
CA VAL A 78 -8.19 2.84 12.59
C VAL A 78 -6.80 2.39 13.00
N LEU A 79 -6.62 1.10 13.30
CA LEU A 79 -5.33 0.57 13.72
C LEU A 79 -4.33 0.53 12.56
N LEU A 80 -4.76 0.14 11.36
CA LEU A 80 -3.91 0.16 10.16
C LEU A 80 -3.43 1.58 9.85
N LEU A 81 -4.31 2.56 9.85
CA LEU A 81 -3.93 3.96 9.63
C LEU A 81 -2.91 4.43 10.67
N LYS A 82 -3.10 4.07 11.96
CA LYS A 82 -2.14 4.39 13.01
C LYS A 82 -0.77 3.75 12.76
N GLN A 83 -0.74 2.48 12.37
CA GLN A 83 0.52 1.78 12.06
C GLN A 83 1.23 2.36 10.85
N HIS A 84 0.49 2.72 9.79
CA HIS A 84 1.07 3.41 8.63
C HIS A 84 1.63 4.79 9.00
N ARG A 85 0.97 5.52 9.90
CA ARG A 85 1.47 6.79 10.44
C ARG A 85 2.81 6.61 11.15
N GLU A 86 2.94 5.60 11.99
CA GLU A 86 4.22 5.29 12.68
C GLU A 86 5.36 5.02 11.69
N ILE A 87 5.09 4.26 10.63
CA ILE A 87 6.07 4.01 9.56
C ILE A 87 6.43 5.31 8.85
N TYR A 88 5.42 6.09 8.44
CA TYR A 88 5.60 7.36 7.76
C TYR A 88 6.44 8.35 8.58
N GLU A 89 6.08 8.56 9.84
CA GLU A 89 6.79 9.48 10.74
C GLU A 89 8.23 9.06 10.97
N ALA A 90 8.49 7.76 11.13
CA ALA A 90 9.84 7.24 11.29
C ALA A 90 10.71 7.49 10.05
N ILE A 91 10.16 7.34 8.84
CA ILE A 91 10.86 7.64 7.59
C ILE A 91 11.11 9.14 7.45
N GLN A 92 10.13 9.99 7.81
CA GLN A 92 10.29 11.45 7.82
C GLN A 92 11.38 11.91 8.78
N ALA A 93 11.45 11.28 9.96
CA ALA A 93 12.48 11.53 10.97
C ALA A 93 13.86 11.00 10.58
N LYS A 94 13.98 10.26 9.46
CA LYS A 94 15.22 9.58 9.05
C LYS A 94 15.72 8.59 10.10
N ASP A 95 14.80 7.93 10.81
CA ASP A 95 15.06 6.95 11.84
C ASP A 95 14.83 5.53 11.29
N PRO A 96 15.89 4.84 10.80
CA PRO A 96 15.76 3.54 10.19
C PRO A 96 15.37 2.43 11.18
N GLU A 97 15.78 2.55 12.43
CA GLU A 97 15.48 1.55 13.46
C GLU A 97 13.99 1.61 13.84
N ARG A 98 13.49 2.82 14.08
CA ARG A 98 12.06 3.05 14.32
C ARG A 98 11.21 2.63 13.10
N ALA A 99 11.63 2.96 11.88
CA ALA A 99 10.93 2.58 10.66
C ALA A 99 10.86 1.06 10.49
N SER A 100 11.96 0.34 10.75
CA SER A 100 12.01 -1.11 10.69
C SER A 100 11.08 -1.76 11.72
N SER A 101 11.13 -1.31 12.98
CA SER A 101 10.29 -1.84 14.06
C SER A 101 8.80 -1.58 13.81
N ALA A 102 8.46 -0.37 13.31
CA ALA A 102 7.08 -0.03 12.96
C ALA A 102 6.56 -0.90 11.81
N ALA A 103 7.37 -1.12 10.75
CA ALA A 103 7.02 -1.96 9.63
C ALA A 103 6.86 -3.44 10.03
N GLU A 104 7.73 -3.96 10.88
CA GLU A 104 7.62 -5.32 11.40
C GLU A 104 6.32 -5.51 12.20
N SER A 105 6.01 -4.59 13.12
CA SER A 105 4.78 -4.61 13.91
C SER A 105 3.54 -4.59 13.03
N HIS A 106 3.55 -3.77 11.97
CA HIS A 106 2.48 -3.70 10.99
C HIS A 106 2.31 -5.05 10.25
N LEU A 107 3.39 -5.65 9.75
CA LEU A 107 3.34 -6.91 9.03
C LEU A 107 2.87 -8.08 9.90
N VAL A 108 3.29 -8.12 11.17
CA VAL A 108 2.81 -9.11 12.15
C VAL A 108 1.30 -8.97 12.34
N TYR A 109 0.81 -7.75 12.54
CA TYR A 109 -0.63 -7.50 12.68
C TYR A 109 -1.42 -7.93 11.45
N VAL A 110 -0.97 -7.55 10.25
CA VAL A 110 -1.64 -7.91 8.99
C VAL A 110 -1.68 -9.43 8.81
N LYS A 111 -0.58 -10.13 9.13
CA LYS A 111 -0.53 -11.59 9.10
C LYS A 111 -1.54 -12.21 10.07
N GLU A 112 -1.54 -11.78 11.33
CA GLU A 112 -2.47 -12.31 12.34
C GLU A 112 -3.94 -12.10 11.95
N MET A 113 -4.26 -10.95 11.36
CA MET A 113 -5.61 -10.65 10.89
C MET A 113 -5.99 -11.47 9.66
N SER A 114 -5.03 -11.74 8.77
CA SER A 114 -5.26 -12.59 7.59
C SER A 114 -5.44 -14.05 7.95
N ASP A 115 -4.75 -14.53 8.99
CA ASP A 115 -4.86 -15.92 9.49
C ASP A 115 -6.17 -16.16 10.26
N LYS A 116 -6.79 -15.12 10.81
CA LYS A 116 -8.10 -15.24 11.44
C LYS A 116 -9.15 -15.47 10.34
N LYS A 117 -9.74 -16.67 10.28
CA LYS A 117 -10.95 -16.92 9.50
C LYS A 117 -12.06 -16.04 10.07
N LEU A 118 -12.36 -14.93 9.39
CA LEU A 118 -13.57 -14.18 9.71
C LEU A 118 -14.80 -15.04 9.36
N PRO A 119 -15.90 -14.98 10.14
CA PRO A 119 -17.10 -15.71 9.85
C PRO A 119 -17.55 -15.43 8.41
N GLU A 120 -17.91 -16.47 7.67
CA GLU A 120 -18.36 -16.39 6.26
C GLU A 120 -19.63 -15.55 6.10
N ASP A 121 -20.34 -15.26 7.19
CA ASP A 121 -21.66 -14.62 7.21
C ASP A 121 -21.61 -13.10 6.93
N ASP A 122 -20.42 -12.47 6.97
CA ASP A 122 -20.28 -11.01 6.78
C ASP A 122 -19.96 -10.60 5.33
N ILE A 123 -19.87 -11.56 4.41
CA ILE A 123 -19.54 -11.33 2.99
C ILE A 123 -20.80 -11.11 2.12
N SER A 124 -21.97 -11.09 2.70
CA SER A 124 -23.25 -11.00 1.98
C SER A 124 -23.46 -9.70 1.18
N GLY A 125 -22.53 -8.76 1.24
CA GLY A 125 -22.57 -7.48 0.52
C GLY A 125 -21.45 -7.23 -0.48
N ALA A 126 -20.41 -8.06 -0.51
CA ALA A 126 -19.30 -7.88 -1.45
C ALA A 126 -19.61 -8.61 -2.77
N THR A 127 -20.18 -7.91 -3.71
CA THR A 127 -20.26 -8.37 -5.11
C THR A 127 -18.84 -8.60 -5.62
N PRO A 128 -18.52 -9.77 -6.22
CA PRO A 128 -17.24 -9.95 -6.89
C PRO A 128 -17.06 -8.84 -7.92
N LEU A 129 -15.89 -8.17 -7.91
CA LEU A 129 -15.58 -7.11 -8.85
C LEU A 129 -15.85 -7.60 -10.28
N ASP A 130 -16.77 -6.92 -10.97
CA ASP A 130 -17.08 -7.13 -12.37
C ASP A 130 -15.79 -7.10 -13.20
N PRO A 131 -15.60 -8.03 -14.16
CA PRO A 131 -14.45 -8.03 -15.08
C PRO A 131 -14.20 -6.69 -15.78
N GLU A 132 -15.22 -5.85 -15.95
CA GLU A 132 -15.10 -4.53 -16.56
C GLU A 132 -14.44 -3.49 -15.65
N THR A 133 -14.53 -3.61 -14.35
CA THR A 133 -13.83 -2.72 -13.39
C THR A 133 -12.31 -2.98 -13.32
N ARG A 134 -11.82 -4.04 -13.95
CA ARG A 134 -10.37 -4.33 -14.08
C ARG A 134 -9.57 -3.26 -14.83
N GLY A 135 -10.22 -2.36 -15.57
CA GLY A 135 -9.59 -1.30 -16.36
C GLY A 135 -9.33 0.01 -15.60
N LEU A 136 -9.91 0.21 -14.43
CA LEU A 136 -9.85 1.48 -13.68
C LEU A 136 -8.59 1.66 -12.83
N PHE A 137 -7.71 0.67 -12.78
CA PHE A 137 -6.46 0.76 -12.04
C PHE A 137 -5.42 1.55 -12.85
N LYS A 138 -5.48 2.88 -12.83
CA LYS A 138 -4.37 3.72 -13.27
C LYS A 138 -3.42 3.89 -12.08
N PRO A 139 -2.16 3.40 -12.14
CA PRO A 139 -1.17 3.73 -11.13
C PRO A 139 -0.97 5.25 -11.11
N MET A 140 -1.14 5.88 -9.95
CA MET A 140 -0.90 7.32 -9.73
C MET A 140 0.55 7.74 -10.03
N LEU A 141 1.45 6.77 -10.08
CA LEU A 141 2.86 6.99 -10.36
C LEU A 141 3.13 6.61 -11.82
N LYS A 142 3.13 7.59 -12.73
CA LYS A 142 3.69 7.44 -14.07
C LYS A 142 5.17 7.07 -13.91
N ASP A 143 5.57 5.93 -14.47
CA ASP A 143 6.98 5.60 -14.63
C ASP A 143 7.59 6.68 -15.53
N ASN A 144 8.36 7.58 -14.93
CA ASN A 144 9.18 8.54 -15.65
C ASN A 144 10.47 7.82 -16.05
N ASP A 145 10.31 6.82 -16.93
CA ASP A 145 11.43 6.13 -17.57
C ASP A 145 11.95 7.01 -18.72
N ASN A 146 12.73 8.01 -18.34
CA ASN A 146 13.45 8.86 -19.29
C ASN A 146 14.86 8.28 -19.52
N SER A 147 14.94 7.03 -19.96
CA SER A 147 16.15 6.50 -20.57
C SER A 147 16.26 7.05 -21.99
N LYS A 148 16.75 8.28 -22.12
CA LYS A 148 17.24 8.78 -23.39
C LYS A 148 18.53 8.03 -23.72
N ASP A 149 18.40 7.04 -24.58
CA ASP A 149 19.52 6.50 -25.34
C ASP A 149 20.17 7.61 -26.14
N GLY A 150 21.28 8.12 -25.60
CA GLY A 150 22.20 8.99 -26.32
C GLY A 150 22.98 8.15 -27.35
N LYS A 151 22.43 7.94 -28.54
CA LYS A 151 23.25 7.66 -29.72
C LYS A 151 23.81 8.99 -30.21
N GLY A 152 25.04 9.22 -29.82
CA GLY A 152 25.93 10.24 -30.42
C GLY A 152 26.88 9.55 -31.37
N ASN A 153 26.94 10.07 -32.52
CA ASN A 153 27.79 9.84 -33.70
C ASN A 153 29.30 9.81 -33.34
#